data_6e98bee0d2aeafafa798b474f8b58914
#
_entry.id   6e98bee0d2aeafafa798b474f8b58914
#
_cell.length_a   1.000
_cell.length_b   1.000
_cell.length_c   1.000
_cell.angle_alpha   90.00
_cell.angle_beta   90.00
_cell.angle_gamma   90.00
#
_symmetry.space_group_name_H-M   'P 1'
#
loop_
_entity.id
_entity.type
_entity.pdbx_description
1 polymer ?
#
loop_
_entity_poly.entity_id
_entity_poly.type
_entity_poly.pdbx_seq_one_letter_code
_entity_poly.pdbx_strand_id
1 'polypeptide(L)'
;MGEFICKIFAWPLVKFYELTGSYGLAVVFFALLVNLLMTPFMAKSKKSMMRSTRLQPRIQELQKRHEGNPQKLNAEMQKLYSEEGVNPMSGCLWSLIPFPILIALYSVIRRPLTRMMFVTQEVVDTLQSFFVEQGWYIIPEKADGYVEIKLAEIAHTHWDEVQSALAGKIDGLMNIDFTFLGVNLGQQPEWNFFSHTDWSDPSVWGPALGLFLIPFISAGLSWLSMKISNMANPVDNAQAAASMKSMNIMMPLMSIWICFIMPAAMGIYWIANSVFGMIRDYVLTMKYKKQLDIEDAEKAAIRAEREKELEAKRLETERLRAEGKTEVNANTSKKNLRASEKQKNEERKAALERAERAARRERLGIQEAEIPASQVGNRRYARGRAYVPDRYSNPEAAEEQTLAAVAESEFAPAIDETIPDDIPAAVEETAAEETACLLYTSDA
;
A
#
# COMPACT_ATOMS: atom_id res chain seq x y z
N MET A 1 -12.73 -15.92 -5.03
CA MET A 1 -11.39 -15.33 -4.67
C MET A 1 -11.06 -15.54 -3.18
N GLY A 2 -11.97 -15.30 -2.23
CA GLY A 2 -11.71 -15.46 -0.79
C GLY A 2 -11.31 -16.87 -0.34
N GLU A 3 -11.89 -17.93 -0.92
CA GLU A 3 -11.55 -19.31 -0.56
C GLU A 3 -10.14 -19.71 -0.99
N PHE A 4 -9.72 -19.32 -2.19
CA PHE A 4 -8.36 -19.60 -2.66
C PHE A 4 -7.29 -18.94 -1.77
N ILE A 5 -7.52 -17.68 -1.36
CA ILE A 5 -6.62 -16.97 -0.45
C ILE A 5 -6.60 -17.67 0.91
N CYS A 6 -7.76 -18.05 1.47
CA CYS A 6 -7.81 -18.80 2.72
C CYS A 6 -7.03 -20.13 2.65
N LYS A 7 -7.13 -20.86 1.53
CA LYS A 7 -6.37 -22.12 1.34
C LYS A 7 -4.87 -21.91 1.39
N ILE A 8 -4.34 -20.84 0.78
CA ILE A 8 -2.91 -20.51 0.79
C ILE A 8 -2.42 -20.27 2.22
N PHE A 9 -3.24 -19.62 3.08
CA PHE A 9 -2.84 -19.30 4.45
C PHE A 9 -3.18 -20.41 5.46
N ALA A 10 -4.23 -21.19 5.21
CA ALA A 10 -4.60 -22.31 6.06
C ALA A 10 -3.58 -23.45 5.98
N TRP A 11 -3.09 -23.76 4.77
CA TRP A 11 -2.16 -24.86 4.56
C TRP A 11 -0.88 -24.77 5.44
N PRO A 12 -0.15 -23.64 5.50
CA PRO A 12 0.99 -23.52 6.39
C PRO A 12 0.60 -23.61 7.87
N LEU A 13 -0.53 -23.06 8.27
CA LEU A 13 -0.99 -23.10 9.65
C LEU A 13 -1.28 -24.54 10.09
N VAL A 14 -1.97 -25.33 9.25
CA VAL A 14 -2.20 -26.77 9.50
C VAL A 14 -0.87 -27.53 9.59
N LYS A 15 0.05 -27.29 8.66
CA LYS A 15 1.36 -27.97 8.68
C LYS A 15 2.21 -27.62 9.91
N PHE A 16 2.15 -26.38 10.37
CA PHE A 16 2.79 -26.00 11.62
C PHE A 16 2.11 -26.63 12.84
N TYR A 17 0.78 -26.79 12.80
CA TYR A 17 0.07 -27.49 13.87
C TYR A 17 0.43 -28.98 13.90
N GLU A 18 0.43 -29.67 12.75
CA GLU A 18 0.86 -31.06 12.64
C GLU A 18 2.30 -31.27 13.13
N LEU A 19 3.20 -30.30 12.87
CA LEU A 19 4.61 -30.39 13.28
C LEU A 19 4.81 -30.16 14.78
N THR A 20 4.06 -29.23 15.36
CA THR A 20 4.31 -28.77 16.75
C THR A 20 3.37 -29.40 17.78
N GLY A 21 2.22 -29.91 17.33
CA GLY A 21 1.13 -30.34 18.21
C GLY A 21 0.50 -29.22 19.04
N SER A 22 0.85 -27.95 18.77
CA SER A 22 0.39 -26.80 19.55
C SER A 22 -0.15 -25.70 18.64
N TYR A 23 -1.42 -25.32 18.84
CA TYR A 23 -2.05 -24.28 18.05
C TYR A 23 -1.38 -22.92 18.20
N GLY A 24 -0.99 -22.56 19.42
CA GLY A 24 -0.28 -21.31 19.68
C GLY A 24 1.08 -21.23 18.98
N LEU A 25 1.85 -22.31 19.00
CA LEU A 25 3.13 -22.38 18.26
C LEU A 25 2.90 -22.33 16.75
N ALA A 26 1.86 -22.99 16.24
CA ALA A 26 1.51 -22.92 14.83
C ALA A 26 1.23 -21.48 14.39
N VAL A 27 0.49 -20.70 15.20
CA VAL A 27 0.23 -19.28 14.96
C VAL A 27 1.53 -18.45 15.01
N VAL A 28 2.44 -18.72 15.93
CA VAL A 28 3.75 -18.05 16.04
C VAL A 28 4.62 -18.34 14.82
N PHE A 29 4.73 -19.61 14.39
CA PHE A 29 5.49 -19.97 13.18
C PHE A 29 4.86 -19.40 11.92
N PHE A 30 3.52 -19.33 11.87
CA PHE A 30 2.82 -18.66 10.78
C PHE A 30 3.17 -17.18 10.73
N ALA A 31 3.18 -16.48 11.88
CA ALA A 31 3.60 -15.09 11.96
C ALA A 31 5.05 -14.89 11.48
N LEU A 32 5.95 -15.80 11.84
CA LEU A 32 7.34 -15.80 11.37
C LEU A 32 7.42 -15.97 9.85
N LEU A 33 6.70 -16.95 9.28
CA LEU A 33 6.63 -17.18 7.84
C LEU A 33 6.15 -15.92 7.10
N VAL A 34 5.04 -15.31 7.56
CA VAL A 34 4.50 -14.08 6.98
C VAL A 34 5.52 -12.95 7.05
N ASN A 35 6.20 -12.77 8.19
CA ASN A 35 7.25 -11.75 8.32
C ASN A 35 8.42 -11.98 7.36
N LEU A 36 8.85 -13.23 7.16
CA LEU A 36 9.91 -13.57 6.20
C LEU A 36 9.47 -13.25 4.76
N LEU A 37 8.25 -13.66 4.37
CA LEU A 37 7.69 -13.38 3.06
C LEU A 37 7.51 -11.87 2.79
N MET A 38 7.14 -11.12 3.84
CA MET A 38 6.96 -9.66 3.75
C MET A 38 8.27 -8.87 3.79
N THR A 39 9.36 -9.47 4.24
CA THR A 39 10.66 -8.78 4.40
C THR A 39 11.13 -8.04 3.14
N PRO A 40 11.10 -8.59 1.91
CA PRO A 40 11.54 -7.84 0.72
C PRO A 40 10.67 -6.62 0.42
N PHE A 41 9.38 -6.68 0.69
CA PHE A 41 8.46 -5.56 0.50
C PHE A 41 8.70 -4.49 1.58
N MET A 42 8.77 -4.91 2.84
CA MET A 42 9.04 -4.01 3.97
C MET A 42 10.43 -3.36 3.88
N ALA A 43 11.42 -4.05 3.30
CA ALA A 43 12.73 -3.50 3.04
C ALA A 43 12.68 -2.30 2.08
N LYS A 44 11.92 -2.41 0.99
CA LYS A 44 11.71 -1.31 0.04
C LYS A 44 10.98 -0.13 0.70
N SER A 45 9.91 -0.42 1.45
CA SER A 45 9.17 0.58 2.22
C SER A 45 10.08 1.31 3.21
N LYS A 46 10.84 0.57 4.01
CA LYS A 46 11.77 1.12 5.02
C LYS A 46 12.82 2.03 4.39
N LYS A 47 13.45 1.59 3.29
CA LYS A 47 14.44 2.40 2.56
C LYS A 47 13.83 3.71 2.06
N SER A 48 12.63 3.65 1.46
CA SER A 48 11.90 4.84 0.98
C SER A 48 11.53 5.79 2.12
N MET A 49 11.03 5.25 3.23
CA MET A 49 10.68 6.03 4.42
C MET A 49 11.92 6.73 5.02
N MET A 50 13.04 6.02 5.16
CA MET A 50 14.29 6.60 5.66
C MET A 50 14.82 7.72 4.77
N ARG A 51 14.73 7.58 3.44
CA ARG A 51 15.08 8.65 2.49
C ARG A 51 14.15 9.85 2.65
N SER A 52 12.84 9.63 2.75
CA SER A 52 11.87 10.71 2.97
C SER A 52 12.12 11.46 4.28
N THR A 53 12.44 10.74 5.36
CA THR A 53 12.76 11.36 6.66
C THR A 53 14.00 12.24 6.58
N ARG A 54 15.03 11.86 5.84
CA ARG A 54 16.25 12.65 5.63
C ARG A 54 16.02 13.95 4.84
N LEU A 55 14.91 14.06 4.11
CA LEU A 55 14.51 15.28 3.42
C LEU A 55 13.74 16.26 4.32
N GLN A 56 13.31 15.84 5.50
CA GLN A 56 12.52 16.69 6.41
C GLN A 56 13.15 18.06 6.72
N PRO A 57 14.45 18.20 6.99
CA PRO A 57 15.05 19.52 7.24
C PRO A 57 14.87 20.47 6.04
N ARG A 58 15.04 19.97 4.82
CA ARG A 58 14.83 20.76 3.60
C ARG A 58 13.38 21.13 3.38
N ILE A 59 12.47 20.20 3.69
CA ILE A 59 11.02 20.47 3.62
C ILE A 59 10.64 21.59 4.58
N GLN A 60 11.18 21.59 5.80
CA GLN A 60 10.98 22.66 6.78
C GLN A 60 11.51 24.00 6.27
N GLU A 61 12.68 24.00 5.65
CA GLU A 61 13.24 25.21 5.06
C GLU A 61 12.34 25.76 3.93
N LEU A 62 11.80 24.87 3.09
CA LEU A 62 10.84 25.26 2.05
C LEU A 62 9.53 25.78 2.66
N GLN A 63 9.03 25.16 3.73
CA GLN A 63 7.84 25.62 4.46
C GLN A 63 8.04 27.04 5.00
N LYS A 64 9.16 27.32 5.68
CA LYS A 64 9.49 28.65 6.18
C LYS A 64 9.66 29.67 5.06
N ARG A 65 10.28 29.28 3.94
CA ARG A 65 10.53 30.17 2.79
C ARG A 65 9.25 30.55 2.03
N HIS A 66 8.25 29.69 2.03
CA HIS A 66 7.00 29.85 1.30
C HIS A 66 5.78 29.92 2.23
N GLU A 67 5.99 30.40 3.46
CA GLU A 67 4.93 30.68 4.42
C GLU A 67 3.90 31.62 3.82
N GLY A 68 2.60 31.22 3.79
CA GLY A 68 1.52 31.99 3.18
C GLY A 68 1.23 31.69 1.69
N ASN A 69 2.03 30.83 1.01
CA ASN A 69 1.74 30.45 -0.38
C ASN A 69 1.76 28.91 -0.57
N PRO A 70 0.64 28.22 -0.26
CA PRO A 70 0.59 26.76 -0.31
C PRO A 70 0.77 26.19 -1.72
N GLN A 71 0.37 26.90 -2.76
CA GLN A 71 0.54 26.43 -4.15
C GLN A 71 2.02 26.39 -4.53
N LYS A 72 2.78 27.42 -4.19
CA LYS A 72 4.21 27.47 -4.46
C LYS A 72 4.99 26.47 -3.61
N LEU A 73 4.60 26.30 -2.34
CA LEU A 73 5.17 25.30 -1.45
C LEU A 73 5.00 23.89 -2.03
N ASN A 74 3.78 23.53 -2.45
CA ASN A 74 3.50 22.21 -3.04
C ASN A 74 4.31 21.98 -4.33
N ALA A 75 4.44 22.97 -5.18
CA ALA A 75 5.24 22.88 -6.40
C ALA A 75 6.74 22.65 -6.10
N GLU A 76 7.32 23.38 -5.14
CA GLU A 76 8.72 23.22 -4.75
C GLU A 76 8.95 21.89 -3.99
N MET A 77 7.98 21.44 -3.19
CA MET A 77 8.03 20.12 -2.55
C MET A 77 8.01 18.98 -3.58
N GLN A 78 7.12 19.04 -4.57
CA GLN A 78 7.09 18.05 -5.66
C GLN A 78 8.41 18.03 -6.43
N LYS A 79 8.98 19.21 -6.68
CA LYS A 79 10.28 19.35 -7.33
C LYS A 79 11.39 18.71 -6.50
N LEU A 80 11.44 18.97 -5.18
CA LEU A 80 12.39 18.37 -4.26
C LEU A 80 12.30 16.85 -4.26
N TYR A 81 11.08 16.29 -4.16
CA TYR A 81 10.89 14.84 -4.21
C TYR A 81 11.32 14.23 -5.55
N SER A 82 11.04 14.93 -6.65
CA SER A 82 11.47 14.50 -8.00
C SER A 82 12.99 14.55 -8.17
N GLU A 83 13.65 15.59 -7.68
CA GLU A 83 15.13 15.76 -7.75
C GLU A 83 15.86 14.70 -6.92
N GLU A 84 15.32 14.36 -5.75
CA GLU A 84 15.91 13.33 -4.87
C GLU A 84 15.45 11.91 -5.21
N GLY A 85 14.56 11.74 -6.19
CA GLY A 85 14.03 10.44 -6.62
C GLY A 85 13.24 9.72 -5.53
N VAL A 86 12.57 10.47 -4.65
CA VAL A 86 11.77 9.95 -3.54
C VAL A 86 10.29 10.12 -3.84
N ASN A 87 9.53 9.02 -3.75
CA ASN A 87 8.08 9.09 -3.84
C ASN A 87 7.47 8.96 -2.45
N PRO A 88 6.85 10.03 -1.88
CA PRO A 88 6.28 10.00 -0.54
C PRO A 88 5.14 8.99 -0.40
N MET A 89 4.41 8.70 -1.47
CA MET A 89 3.30 7.73 -1.49
C MET A 89 3.77 6.27 -1.48
N SER A 90 5.00 5.99 -1.92
CA SER A 90 5.49 4.61 -2.00
C SER A 90 5.59 3.94 -0.63
N GLY A 91 5.86 4.69 0.43
CA GLY A 91 5.93 4.17 1.80
C GLY A 91 4.59 3.64 2.30
N CYS A 92 3.49 4.37 2.08
CA CYS A 92 2.19 3.98 2.59
C CYS A 92 1.55 2.84 1.79
N LEU A 93 1.78 2.76 0.48
CA LEU A 93 1.24 1.70 -0.36
C LEU A 93 1.74 0.30 0.08
N TRP A 94 3.02 0.19 0.40
CA TRP A 94 3.60 -1.07 0.89
C TRP A 94 3.10 -1.46 2.28
N SER A 95 2.68 -0.51 3.11
CA SER A 95 2.12 -0.79 4.44
C SER A 95 0.72 -1.40 4.41
N LEU A 96 0.01 -1.32 3.27
CA LEU A 96 -1.31 -1.92 3.10
C LEU A 96 -1.28 -3.41 2.75
N ILE A 97 -0.14 -3.93 2.27
CA ILE A 97 -0.01 -5.35 1.88
C ILE A 97 -0.34 -6.34 3.01
N PRO A 98 -0.01 -6.10 4.29
CA PRO A 98 -0.39 -7.02 5.37
C PRO A 98 -1.89 -7.15 5.62
N PHE A 99 -2.73 -6.18 5.22
CA PHE A 99 -4.17 -6.21 5.51
C PHE A 99 -4.92 -7.39 4.88
N PRO A 100 -4.75 -7.72 3.59
CA PRO A 100 -5.37 -8.91 3.01
C PRO A 100 -4.96 -10.21 3.72
N ILE A 101 -3.71 -10.30 4.17
CA ILE A 101 -3.18 -11.45 4.93
C ILE A 101 -3.89 -11.54 6.29
N LEU A 102 -4.02 -10.41 6.98
CA LEU A 102 -4.70 -10.33 8.28
C LEU A 102 -6.17 -10.75 8.17
N ILE A 103 -6.88 -10.28 7.15
CA ILE A 103 -8.30 -10.64 6.89
C ILE A 103 -8.42 -12.14 6.60
N ALA A 104 -7.52 -12.68 5.79
CA ALA A 104 -7.52 -14.11 5.48
C ALA A 104 -7.21 -14.96 6.73
N LEU A 105 -6.19 -14.59 7.51
CA LEU A 105 -5.86 -15.26 8.75
C LEU A 105 -7.02 -15.21 9.76
N TYR A 106 -7.63 -14.04 9.93
CA TYR A 106 -8.82 -13.90 10.77
C TYR A 106 -9.95 -14.83 10.32
N SER A 107 -10.18 -14.93 9.01
CA SER A 107 -11.19 -15.85 8.45
C SER A 107 -10.87 -17.32 8.76
N VAL A 108 -9.60 -17.71 8.70
CA VAL A 108 -9.13 -19.08 9.00
C VAL A 108 -9.26 -19.38 10.50
N ILE A 109 -8.85 -18.46 11.36
CA ILE A 109 -8.94 -18.62 12.83
C ILE A 109 -10.39 -18.65 13.28
N ARG A 110 -11.25 -17.77 12.76
CA ARG A 110 -12.67 -17.68 13.12
C ARG A 110 -13.48 -18.89 12.68
N ARG A 111 -13.09 -19.52 11.57
CA ARG A 111 -13.78 -20.65 10.97
C ARG A 111 -12.84 -21.83 10.78
N PRO A 112 -12.39 -22.49 11.86
CA PRO A 112 -11.40 -23.54 11.78
C PRO A 112 -11.90 -24.77 11.04
N LEU A 113 -13.19 -25.11 11.14
CA LEU A 113 -13.76 -26.28 10.46
C LEU A 113 -13.79 -26.06 8.94
N THR A 114 -14.43 -24.99 8.48
CA THR A 114 -14.63 -24.77 7.04
C THR A 114 -13.43 -24.12 6.34
N ARG A 115 -12.63 -23.32 7.02
CA ARG A 115 -11.53 -22.53 6.39
C ARG A 115 -10.13 -23.06 6.68
N MET A 116 -9.93 -23.78 7.78
CA MET A 116 -8.63 -24.38 8.12
C MET A 116 -8.59 -25.85 7.76
N MET A 117 -9.60 -26.63 8.20
CA MET A 117 -9.68 -28.09 7.93
C MET A 117 -10.38 -28.42 6.60
N PHE A 118 -11.07 -27.45 5.99
CA PHE A 118 -11.82 -27.58 4.72
C PHE A 118 -12.92 -28.63 4.78
N VAL A 119 -13.51 -28.87 5.96
CA VAL A 119 -14.71 -29.70 6.08
C VAL A 119 -15.91 -29.02 5.42
N THR A 120 -16.82 -29.82 4.88
CA THR A 120 -18.03 -29.30 4.25
C THR A 120 -19.01 -28.71 5.27
N GLN A 121 -19.89 -27.82 4.84
CA GLN A 121 -20.94 -27.27 5.73
C GLN A 121 -21.84 -28.37 6.28
N GLU A 122 -22.08 -29.44 5.52
CA GLU A 122 -22.83 -30.62 5.98
C GLU A 122 -22.21 -31.26 7.22
N VAL A 123 -20.87 -31.37 7.27
CA VAL A 123 -20.15 -31.89 8.43
C VAL A 123 -20.31 -30.98 9.62
N VAL A 124 -20.21 -29.66 9.42
CA VAL A 124 -20.41 -28.66 10.48
C VAL A 124 -21.83 -28.77 11.06
N ASP A 125 -22.84 -28.86 10.20
CA ASP A 125 -24.26 -28.99 10.60
C ASP A 125 -24.52 -30.33 11.32
N THR A 126 -23.86 -31.40 10.88
CA THR A 126 -23.91 -32.71 11.53
C THR A 126 -23.30 -32.67 12.92
N LEU A 127 -22.10 -32.08 13.07
CA LEU A 127 -21.46 -31.89 14.38
C LEU A 127 -22.34 -31.04 15.30
N GLN A 128 -22.86 -29.92 14.79
CA GLN A 128 -23.71 -29.04 15.59
C GLN A 128 -24.97 -29.75 16.08
N SER A 129 -25.64 -30.50 15.20
CA SER A 129 -26.84 -31.24 15.54
C SER A 129 -26.56 -32.31 16.59
N PHE A 130 -25.46 -33.07 16.41
CA PHE A 130 -25.03 -34.08 17.35
C PHE A 130 -24.68 -33.48 18.72
N PHE A 131 -23.97 -32.35 18.77
CA PHE A 131 -23.62 -31.70 20.04
C PHE A 131 -24.84 -31.11 20.78
N VAL A 132 -25.83 -30.65 20.04
CA VAL A 132 -27.10 -30.19 20.61
C VAL A 132 -27.87 -31.41 21.19
N GLU A 133 -27.91 -32.55 20.51
CA GLU A 133 -28.56 -33.78 20.97
C GLU A 133 -27.89 -34.32 22.24
N GLN A 134 -26.55 -34.25 22.31
CA GLN A 134 -25.81 -34.63 23.52
C GLN A 134 -25.90 -33.61 24.65
N GLY A 135 -26.47 -32.43 24.43
CA GLY A 135 -26.54 -31.36 25.41
C GLY A 135 -25.20 -30.62 25.63
N TRP A 136 -24.19 -30.83 24.77
CA TRP A 136 -22.88 -30.20 24.89
C TRP A 136 -22.84 -28.81 24.26
N TYR A 137 -23.78 -28.51 23.37
CA TYR A 137 -23.88 -27.21 22.72
C TYR A 137 -25.32 -26.67 22.78
N ILE A 138 -25.43 -25.40 23.14
CA ILE A 138 -26.70 -24.69 23.10
C ILE A 138 -26.64 -23.67 21.97
N ILE A 139 -27.58 -23.72 21.04
CA ILE A 139 -27.65 -22.76 19.95
C ILE A 139 -27.99 -21.38 20.54
N PRO A 140 -27.11 -20.38 20.37
CA PRO A 140 -27.36 -19.05 20.90
C PRO A 140 -28.53 -18.38 20.16
N GLU A 141 -29.32 -17.59 20.85
CA GLU A 141 -30.44 -16.83 20.26
C GLU A 141 -29.98 -15.82 19.20
N LYS A 142 -28.77 -15.30 19.37
CA LYS A 142 -28.16 -14.35 18.44
C LYS A 142 -27.09 -15.05 17.61
N ALA A 143 -26.98 -14.64 16.33
CA ALA A 143 -25.94 -15.15 15.45
C ALA A 143 -24.55 -14.97 16.08
N ASP A 144 -23.89 -16.08 16.40
CA ASP A 144 -22.53 -16.11 16.92
C ASP A 144 -21.53 -16.27 15.76
N GLY A 145 -20.64 -15.34 15.65
CA GLY A 145 -19.60 -15.40 14.63
C GLY A 145 -18.52 -16.46 14.87
N TYR A 146 -18.51 -17.11 16.04
CA TYR A 146 -17.44 -18.02 16.49
C TYR A 146 -17.96 -19.45 16.75
N VAL A 147 -19.09 -19.80 16.15
CA VAL A 147 -19.70 -21.15 16.26
C VAL A 147 -18.70 -22.25 15.95
N GLU A 148 -17.97 -22.14 14.83
CA GLU A 148 -17.02 -23.19 14.41
C GLU A 148 -15.88 -23.40 15.41
N ILE A 149 -15.41 -22.35 16.08
CA ILE A 149 -14.41 -22.49 17.15
C ILE A 149 -14.97 -23.28 18.32
N LYS A 150 -16.19 -22.97 18.77
CA LYS A 150 -16.85 -23.68 19.84
C LYS A 150 -17.12 -25.14 19.51
N LEU A 151 -17.56 -25.41 18.27
CA LEU A 151 -17.76 -26.79 17.81
C LEU A 151 -16.43 -27.55 17.75
N ALA A 152 -15.34 -26.93 17.30
CA ALA A 152 -14.04 -27.56 17.26
C ALA A 152 -13.47 -27.82 18.68
N GLU A 153 -13.73 -26.94 19.64
CA GLU A 153 -13.36 -27.10 21.06
C GLU A 153 -14.15 -28.24 21.72
N ILE A 154 -15.46 -28.33 21.48
CA ILE A 154 -16.31 -29.44 21.96
C ILE A 154 -15.84 -30.75 21.31
N ALA A 155 -15.55 -30.75 20.00
CA ALA A 155 -15.04 -31.91 19.32
C ALA A 155 -13.71 -32.39 19.88
N HIS A 156 -12.81 -31.48 20.28
CA HIS A 156 -11.56 -31.81 20.97
C HIS A 156 -11.82 -32.46 22.35
N THR A 157 -12.71 -31.85 23.14
CA THR A 157 -13.01 -32.33 24.49
C THR A 157 -13.64 -33.73 24.50
N HIS A 158 -14.50 -34.03 23.50
CA HIS A 158 -15.20 -35.28 23.36
C HIS A 158 -14.75 -36.08 22.14
N TRP A 159 -13.46 -36.04 21.82
CA TRP A 159 -12.92 -36.55 20.55
C TRP A 159 -13.26 -38.02 20.27
N ASP A 160 -13.07 -38.89 21.26
CA ASP A 160 -13.31 -40.33 21.10
C ASP A 160 -14.80 -40.65 20.88
N GLU A 161 -15.69 -39.92 21.55
CA GLU A 161 -17.14 -40.05 21.42
C GLU A 161 -17.60 -39.57 20.02
N VAL A 162 -17.06 -38.43 19.56
CA VAL A 162 -17.33 -37.85 18.24
C VAL A 162 -16.87 -38.80 17.13
N GLN A 163 -15.64 -39.33 17.25
CA GLN A 163 -15.11 -40.29 16.28
C GLN A 163 -15.95 -41.57 16.23
N SER A 164 -16.36 -42.11 17.39
CA SER A 164 -17.13 -43.35 17.44
C SER A 164 -18.56 -43.16 16.91
N ALA A 165 -19.23 -42.05 17.25
CA ALA A 165 -20.62 -41.80 16.86
C ALA A 165 -20.78 -41.37 15.40
N LEU A 166 -19.82 -40.61 14.87
CA LEU A 166 -19.88 -39.99 13.54
C LEU A 166 -18.87 -40.59 12.55
N ALA A 167 -18.40 -41.81 12.81
CA ALA A 167 -17.44 -42.48 11.92
C ALA A 167 -17.92 -42.50 10.46
N GLY A 168 -17.05 -42.04 9.53
CA GLY A 168 -17.35 -41.95 8.10
C GLY A 168 -18.25 -40.75 7.69
N LYS A 169 -18.68 -39.88 8.63
CA LYS A 169 -19.46 -38.68 8.35
C LYS A 169 -18.64 -37.38 8.59
N ILE A 170 -17.48 -37.49 9.21
CA ILE A 170 -16.65 -36.36 9.63
C ILE A 170 -15.27 -36.37 8.96
N ASP A 171 -15.22 -36.76 7.70
CA ASP A 171 -13.97 -36.79 6.94
C ASP A 171 -13.28 -35.42 6.91
N GLY A 172 -11.98 -35.42 7.22
CA GLY A 172 -11.16 -34.20 7.26
C GLY A 172 -11.20 -33.42 8.58
N LEU A 173 -12.00 -33.87 9.57
CA LEU A 173 -11.98 -33.27 10.90
C LEU A 173 -10.65 -33.58 11.60
N MET A 174 -10.00 -32.54 12.12
CA MET A 174 -8.75 -32.65 12.89
C MET A 174 -9.03 -32.38 14.36
N ASN A 175 -8.36 -33.13 15.24
CA ASN A 175 -8.37 -32.84 16.67
C ASN A 175 -7.47 -31.63 16.95
N ILE A 176 -8.05 -30.46 17.23
CA ILE A 176 -7.30 -29.22 17.50
C ILE A 176 -7.50 -28.82 18.97
N ASP A 177 -6.38 -28.80 19.71
CA ASP A 177 -6.32 -28.19 21.03
C ASP A 177 -5.94 -26.70 20.89
N PHE A 178 -6.87 -25.82 21.27
CA PHE A 178 -6.65 -24.37 21.28
C PHE A 178 -5.89 -23.89 22.52
N THR A 179 -5.57 -24.76 23.46
CA THR A 179 -4.86 -24.41 24.69
C THR A 179 -3.39 -24.11 24.41
N PHE A 180 -2.93 -22.95 24.83
CA PHE A 180 -1.54 -22.55 24.75
C PHE A 180 -1.12 -21.83 26.03
N LEU A 181 -0.06 -22.31 26.68
CA LEU A 181 0.41 -21.81 27.99
C LEU A 181 -0.70 -21.72 29.05
N GLY A 182 -1.63 -22.67 29.02
CA GLY A 182 -2.79 -22.71 29.92
C GLY A 182 -3.94 -21.77 29.54
N VAL A 183 -3.85 -21.06 28.42
CA VAL A 183 -4.88 -20.12 27.94
C VAL A 183 -5.55 -20.69 26.70
N ASN A 184 -6.88 -20.67 26.63
CA ASN A 184 -7.61 -21.09 25.44
C ASN A 184 -7.63 -19.96 24.40
N LEU A 185 -6.91 -20.18 23.28
CA LEU A 185 -6.77 -19.19 22.22
C LEU A 185 -8.00 -19.07 21.30
N GLY A 186 -8.95 -20.00 21.37
CA GLY A 186 -10.22 -19.93 20.68
C GLY A 186 -11.17 -18.90 21.31
N GLN A 187 -10.99 -18.60 22.59
CA GLN A 187 -11.86 -17.69 23.33
C GLN A 187 -11.47 -16.23 23.07
N GLN A 188 -12.48 -15.35 23.27
CA GLN A 188 -12.27 -13.90 23.24
C GLN A 188 -11.88 -13.44 24.65
N PRO A 189 -10.93 -12.48 24.77
CA PRO A 189 -10.68 -11.84 26.06
C PRO A 189 -11.92 -11.10 26.55
N GLU A 190 -12.27 -11.26 27.81
CA GLU A 190 -13.39 -10.56 28.44
C GLU A 190 -12.88 -9.37 29.24
N TRP A 191 -13.43 -8.16 28.97
CA TRP A 191 -13.05 -6.95 29.70
C TRP A 191 -13.53 -6.95 31.14
N ASN A 192 -14.65 -7.70 31.44
CA ASN A 192 -15.30 -7.80 32.74
C ASN A 192 -15.03 -9.15 33.42
N PHE A 193 -13.95 -9.85 33.06
CA PHE A 193 -13.65 -11.17 33.64
C PHE A 193 -13.58 -11.14 35.17
N PHE A 194 -13.29 -10.01 35.81
CA PHE A 194 -13.22 -9.85 37.25
C PHE A 194 -14.54 -10.18 37.96
N SER A 195 -15.69 -10.01 37.31
CA SER A 195 -17.02 -10.21 37.92
C SER A 195 -17.51 -11.65 37.80
N HIS A 196 -16.91 -12.47 36.95
CA HIS A 196 -17.37 -13.83 36.65
C HIS A 196 -16.36 -14.90 37.04
N THR A 197 -15.14 -14.51 37.40
CA THR A 197 -14.05 -15.43 37.69
C THR A 197 -14.09 -15.85 39.17
N ASP A 198 -13.97 -17.15 39.40
CA ASP A 198 -13.76 -17.66 40.75
C ASP A 198 -12.29 -17.43 41.16
N TRP A 199 -12.10 -16.50 42.07
CA TRP A 199 -10.76 -16.12 42.57
C TRP A 199 -10.20 -17.09 43.59
N SER A 200 -11.00 -18.06 44.07
CA SER A 200 -10.56 -19.07 45.01
C SER A 200 -9.77 -20.18 44.34
N ASP A 201 -9.96 -20.40 43.03
CA ASP A 201 -9.31 -21.46 42.26
C ASP A 201 -8.29 -20.88 41.23
N PRO A 202 -6.99 -21.10 41.47
CA PRO A 202 -5.93 -20.68 40.51
C PRO A 202 -6.07 -21.28 39.12
N SER A 203 -6.69 -22.45 38.98
CA SER A 203 -6.92 -23.09 37.68
C SER A 203 -7.97 -22.37 36.82
N VAL A 204 -8.81 -21.56 37.44
CA VAL A 204 -9.86 -20.74 36.79
C VAL A 204 -9.37 -19.32 36.51
N TRP A 205 -8.87 -18.61 37.55
CA TRP A 205 -8.46 -17.21 37.37
C TRP A 205 -7.14 -17.07 36.58
N GLY A 206 -6.25 -18.03 36.64
CA GLY A 206 -4.96 -17.98 35.92
C GLY A 206 -5.15 -17.87 34.40
N PRO A 207 -5.86 -18.81 33.76
CA PRO A 207 -6.19 -18.72 32.31
C PRO A 207 -6.98 -17.47 31.95
N ALA A 208 -7.97 -17.06 32.76
CA ALA A 208 -8.78 -15.87 32.54
C ALA A 208 -7.94 -14.59 32.57
N LEU A 209 -7.03 -14.47 33.54
CA LEU A 209 -6.06 -13.38 33.60
C LEU A 209 -5.10 -13.40 32.41
N GLY A 210 -4.60 -14.59 32.03
CA GLY A 210 -3.75 -14.77 30.85
C GLY A 210 -4.44 -14.26 29.60
N LEU A 211 -5.70 -14.63 29.39
CA LEU A 211 -6.54 -14.22 28.28
C LEU A 211 -6.74 -12.68 28.27
N PHE A 212 -7.05 -12.10 29.42
CA PHE A 212 -7.22 -10.65 29.61
C PHE A 212 -5.94 -9.85 29.31
N LEU A 213 -4.76 -10.39 29.64
CA LEU A 213 -3.47 -9.69 29.43
C LEU A 213 -3.01 -9.67 27.98
N ILE A 214 -3.44 -10.61 27.12
CA ILE A 214 -3.04 -10.69 25.72
C ILE A 214 -3.22 -9.37 24.97
N PRO A 215 -4.37 -8.66 25.02
CA PRO A 215 -4.56 -7.36 24.37
C PRO A 215 -3.53 -6.32 24.80
N PHE A 216 -3.23 -6.26 26.09
CA PHE A 216 -2.29 -5.27 26.64
C PHE A 216 -0.84 -5.58 26.28
N ILE A 217 -0.43 -6.85 26.31
CA ILE A 217 0.90 -7.28 25.87
C ILE A 217 1.09 -6.98 24.39
N SER A 218 0.08 -7.31 23.57
CA SER A 218 0.09 -7.04 22.13
C SER A 218 0.22 -5.54 21.84
N ALA A 219 -0.58 -4.70 22.50
CA ALA A 219 -0.52 -3.25 22.33
C ALA A 219 0.79 -2.66 22.83
N GLY A 220 1.30 -3.14 23.96
CA GLY A 220 2.58 -2.73 24.54
C GLY A 220 3.75 -3.05 23.60
N LEU A 221 3.78 -4.24 23.03
CA LEU A 221 4.81 -4.63 22.05
C LEU A 221 4.67 -3.85 20.74
N SER A 222 3.46 -3.59 20.27
CA SER A 222 3.22 -2.76 19.09
C SER A 222 3.67 -1.32 19.33
N TRP A 223 3.39 -0.75 20.50
CA TRP A 223 3.88 0.57 20.89
C TRP A 223 5.41 0.62 20.97
N LEU A 224 6.04 -0.40 21.58
CA LEU A 224 7.48 -0.51 21.66
C LEU A 224 8.13 -0.60 20.28
N SER A 225 7.56 -1.42 19.39
CA SER A 225 7.99 -1.55 18.00
C SER A 225 7.96 -0.21 17.28
N MET A 226 6.87 0.54 17.45
CA MET A 226 6.72 1.87 16.86
C MET A 226 7.70 2.87 17.46
N LYS A 227 7.93 2.85 18.77
CA LYS A 227 8.91 3.71 19.44
C LYS A 227 10.32 3.45 18.91
N ILE A 228 10.73 2.20 18.80
CA ILE A 228 12.05 1.82 18.26
C ILE A 228 12.18 2.29 16.80
N SER A 229 11.14 2.09 15.97
CA SER A 229 11.15 2.55 14.58
C SER A 229 11.27 4.07 14.45
N ASN A 230 10.61 4.84 15.33
CA ASN A 230 10.66 6.30 15.36
C ASN A 230 12.00 6.83 15.90
N MET A 231 12.61 6.17 16.89
CA MET A 231 13.95 6.54 17.36
C MET A 231 15.01 6.38 16.28
N ALA A 232 14.85 5.41 15.41
CA ALA A 232 15.74 5.18 14.28
C ALA A 232 15.56 6.20 13.15
N ASN A 233 14.42 6.90 13.12
CA ASN A 233 14.06 7.90 12.10
C ASN A 233 13.41 9.12 12.79
N PRO A 234 14.18 9.96 13.46
CA PRO A 234 13.63 11.12 14.15
C PRO A 234 13.01 12.10 13.15
N VAL A 235 11.84 12.63 13.51
CA VAL A 235 11.13 13.64 12.74
C VAL A 235 11.29 14.98 13.44
N ASP A 236 12.06 15.88 12.85
CA ASP A 236 12.38 17.19 13.43
C ASP A 236 11.26 18.24 13.21
N ASN A 237 10.26 17.94 12.39
CA ASN A 237 9.14 18.84 12.14
C ASN A 237 8.09 18.74 13.26
N ALA A 238 7.83 19.83 13.97
CA ALA A 238 6.90 19.88 15.08
C ALA A 238 5.47 19.45 14.72
N GLN A 239 4.98 19.83 13.54
CA GLN A 239 3.64 19.46 13.06
C GLN A 239 3.55 17.99 12.69
N ALA A 240 4.56 17.45 11.97
CA ALA A 240 4.66 16.03 11.66
C ALA A 240 4.87 15.19 12.93
N ALA A 241 5.68 15.69 13.90
CA ALA A 241 5.88 15.05 15.19
C ALA A 241 4.59 15.00 16.02
N ALA A 242 3.75 16.04 15.97
CA ALA A 242 2.45 16.06 16.66
C ALA A 242 1.47 15.02 16.08
N SER A 243 1.38 14.93 14.75
CA SER A 243 0.53 13.92 14.09
C SER A 243 1.04 12.50 14.35
N MET A 244 2.35 12.27 14.32
CA MET A 244 2.95 10.99 14.68
C MET A 244 2.72 10.64 16.17
N LYS A 245 2.77 11.61 17.07
CA LYS A 245 2.46 11.40 18.49
C LYS A 245 1.01 10.97 18.70
N SER A 246 0.07 11.60 18.02
CA SER A 246 -1.34 11.21 18.05
C SER A 246 -1.53 9.77 17.52
N MET A 247 -0.93 9.44 16.39
CA MET A 247 -0.98 8.10 15.80
C MET A 247 -0.33 7.04 16.70
N ASN A 248 0.79 7.38 17.36
CA ASN A 248 1.50 6.50 18.29
C ASN A 248 0.69 6.15 19.54
N ILE A 249 -0.28 6.95 19.92
CA ILE A 249 -1.20 6.69 21.05
C ILE A 249 -2.48 6.02 20.57
N MET A 250 -3.06 6.51 19.46
CA MET A 250 -4.35 6.03 18.97
C MET A 250 -4.29 4.60 18.46
N MET A 251 -3.19 4.24 17.77
CA MET A 251 -3.03 2.92 17.16
C MET A 251 -2.95 1.78 18.21
N PRO A 252 -2.16 1.86 19.28
CA PRO A 252 -2.21 0.88 20.37
C PRO A 252 -3.55 0.78 21.08
N LEU A 253 -4.23 1.90 21.31
CA LEU A 253 -5.57 1.90 21.93
C LEU A 253 -6.60 1.18 21.05
N MET A 254 -6.59 1.45 19.75
CA MET A 254 -7.42 0.73 18.78
C MET A 254 -7.08 -0.76 18.74
N SER A 255 -5.80 -1.11 18.83
CA SER A 255 -5.34 -2.50 18.87
C SER A 255 -5.89 -3.25 20.11
N ILE A 256 -5.91 -2.62 21.28
CA ILE A 256 -6.52 -3.20 22.49
C ILE A 256 -8.00 -3.50 22.23
N TRP A 257 -8.74 -2.50 21.74
CA TRP A 257 -10.18 -2.64 21.48
C TRP A 257 -10.49 -3.78 20.48
N ILE A 258 -9.71 -3.85 19.38
CA ILE A 258 -9.87 -4.92 18.38
C ILE A 258 -9.55 -6.30 18.98
N CYS A 259 -8.50 -6.40 19.80
CA CYS A 259 -8.12 -7.66 20.46
C CYS A 259 -9.22 -8.20 21.39
N PHE A 260 -10.02 -7.36 22.04
CA PHE A 260 -11.14 -7.79 22.86
C PHE A 260 -12.32 -8.34 22.04
N ILE A 261 -12.40 -8.01 20.74
CA ILE A 261 -13.48 -8.48 19.86
C ILE A 261 -13.09 -9.78 19.14
N MET A 262 -11.78 -10.03 18.99
CA MET A 262 -11.26 -11.16 18.24
C MET A 262 -10.83 -12.31 19.15
N PRO A 263 -10.77 -13.57 18.65
CA PRO A 263 -10.19 -14.69 19.39
C PRO A 263 -8.75 -14.40 19.81
N ALA A 264 -8.35 -14.90 20.97
CA ALA A 264 -7.01 -14.66 21.54
C ALA A 264 -5.85 -15.12 20.64
N ALA A 265 -6.10 -16.09 19.76
CA ALA A 265 -5.13 -16.50 18.72
C ALA A 265 -4.67 -15.33 17.86
N MET A 266 -5.56 -14.37 17.55
CA MET A 266 -5.17 -13.16 16.82
C MET A 266 -4.24 -12.27 17.64
N GLY A 267 -4.46 -12.20 18.95
CA GLY A 267 -3.57 -11.49 19.88
C GLY A 267 -2.17 -12.10 19.90
N ILE A 268 -2.08 -13.44 19.94
CA ILE A 268 -0.79 -14.16 19.84
C ILE A 268 -0.10 -13.88 18.50
N TYR A 269 -0.86 -13.90 17.39
CA TYR A 269 -0.32 -13.50 16.09
C TYR A 269 0.25 -12.08 16.12
N TRP A 270 -0.45 -11.10 16.69
CA TRP A 270 0.04 -9.71 16.79
C TRP A 270 1.27 -9.57 17.67
N ILE A 271 1.32 -10.29 18.80
CA ILE A 271 2.51 -10.37 19.68
C ILE A 271 3.71 -10.87 18.87
N ALA A 272 3.57 -12.03 18.21
CA ALA A 272 4.62 -12.62 17.40
C ALA A 272 5.03 -11.72 16.24
N ASN A 273 4.05 -11.15 15.52
CA ASN A 273 4.29 -10.22 14.43
C ASN A 273 5.03 -8.95 14.89
N SER A 274 4.71 -8.41 16.07
CA SER A 274 5.41 -7.25 16.63
C SER A 274 6.85 -7.58 16.97
N VAL A 275 7.11 -8.75 17.58
CA VAL A 275 8.46 -9.19 17.92
C VAL A 275 9.31 -9.40 16.68
N PHE A 276 8.82 -10.20 15.71
CA PHE A 276 9.55 -10.43 14.46
C PHE A 276 9.70 -9.17 13.62
N GLY A 277 8.69 -8.31 13.62
CA GLY A 277 8.73 -7.00 12.99
C GLY A 277 9.80 -6.10 13.58
N MET A 278 9.92 -6.03 14.91
CA MET A 278 10.99 -5.28 15.57
C MET A 278 12.39 -5.76 15.18
N ILE A 279 12.61 -7.08 15.18
CA ILE A 279 13.89 -7.66 14.79
C ILE A 279 14.21 -7.31 13.34
N ARG A 280 13.26 -7.53 12.43
CA ARG A 280 13.39 -7.17 11.01
C ARG A 280 13.71 -5.69 10.83
N ASP A 281 12.93 -4.81 11.46
CA ASP A 281 13.06 -3.36 11.31
C ASP A 281 14.37 -2.85 11.88
N TYR A 282 14.87 -3.43 12.98
CA TYR A 282 16.18 -3.14 13.51
C TYR A 282 17.29 -3.50 12.52
N VAL A 283 17.27 -4.72 12.00
CA VAL A 283 18.26 -5.20 11.02
C VAL A 283 18.26 -4.34 9.75
N LEU A 284 17.06 -4.05 9.21
CA LEU A 284 16.92 -3.22 8.01
C LEU A 284 17.38 -1.77 8.26
N THR A 285 17.09 -1.20 9.43
CA THR A 285 17.52 0.14 9.80
C THR A 285 19.05 0.22 9.85
N MET A 286 19.71 -0.74 10.51
CA MET A 286 21.18 -0.77 10.58
C MET A 286 21.81 -0.89 9.19
N LYS A 287 21.26 -1.75 8.34
CA LYS A 287 21.73 -1.93 6.95
C LYS A 287 21.57 -0.66 6.13
N TYR A 288 20.36 -0.07 6.12
CA TYR A 288 20.08 1.09 5.28
C TYR A 288 20.67 2.39 5.81
N LYS A 289 20.82 2.53 7.14
CA LYS A 289 21.51 3.69 7.71
C LYS A 289 22.91 3.82 7.11
N LYS A 290 23.72 2.76 7.16
CA LYS A 290 25.07 2.76 6.58
C LYS A 290 25.08 3.09 5.09
N GLN A 291 24.17 2.46 4.33
CA GLN A 291 24.08 2.71 2.89
C GLN A 291 23.69 4.15 2.56
N LEU A 292 22.70 4.69 3.27
CA LEU A 292 22.24 6.06 3.04
C LEU A 292 23.24 7.11 3.52
N ASP A 293 24.02 6.82 4.57
CA ASP A 293 25.09 7.72 5.03
C ASP A 293 26.19 7.87 3.97
N ILE A 294 26.53 6.78 3.27
CA ILE A 294 27.48 6.83 2.13
C ILE A 294 26.86 7.60 0.96
N GLU A 295 25.62 7.28 0.56
CA GLU A 295 24.90 7.98 -0.52
C GLU A 295 24.79 9.49 -0.24
N ASP A 296 24.55 9.89 1.02
CA ASP A 296 24.43 11.30 1.42
C ASP A 296 25.80 12.01 1.43
N ALA A 297 26.86 11.33 1.84
CA ALA A 297 28.23 11.87 1.81
C ALA A 297 28.68 12.11 0.36
N GLU A 298 28.41 11.17 -0.56
CA GLU A 298 28.70 11.34 -1.99
C GLU A 298 27.91 12.51 -2.59
N LYS A 299 26.61 12.58 -2.30
CA LYS A 299 25.76 13.70 -2.76
C LYS A 299 26.20 15.04 -2.18
N ALA A 300 26.66 15.07 -0.93
CA ALA A 300 27.17 16.27 -0.28
C ALA A 300 28.48 16.72 -0.96
N ALA A 301 29.38 15.80 -1.27
CA ALA A 301 30.62 16.10 -2.01
C ALA A 301 30.34 16.71 -3.39
N ILE A 302 29.44 16.09 -4.17
CA ILE A 302 29.03 16.59 -5.49
C ILE A 302 28.40 17.99 -5.40
N ARG A 303 27.61 18.25 -4.36
CA ARG A 303 27.01 19.58 -4.14
C ARG A 303 28.06 20.62 -3.79
N ALA A 304 28.97 20.28 -2.90
CA ALA A 304 30.06 21.17 -2.50
C ALA A 304 30.97 21.52 -3.69
N GLU A 305 31.22 20.56 -4.58
CA GLU A 305 31.98 20.80 -5.81
C GLU A 305 31.23 21.74 -6.77
N ARG A 306 29.93 21.48 -6.98
CA ARG A 306 29.06 22.35 -7.80
C ARG A 306 28.94 23.76 -7.23
N GLU A 307 28.87 23.89 -5.91
CA GLU A 307 28.80 25.19 -5.24
C GLU A 307 30.10 25.99 -5.44
N LYS A 308 31.27 25.35 -5.28
CA LYS A 308 32.56 25.93 -5.60
C LYS A 308 32.67 26.37 -7.07
N GLU A 309 32.18 25.55 -7.99
CA GLU A 309 32.16 25.90 -9.41
C GLU A 309 31.24 27.11 -9.70
N LEU A 310 30.07 27.17 -9.05
CA LEU A 310 29.17 28.32 -9.16
C LEU A 310 29.76 29.59 -8.53
N GLU A 311 30.44 29.47 -7.39
CA GLU A 311 31.15 30.60 -6.78
C GLU A 311 32.28 31.08 -7.67
N ALA A 312 33.09 30.19 -8.22
CA ALA A 312 34.15 30.55 -9.17
C ALA A 312 33.59 31.27 -10.41
N LYS A 313 32.48 30.78 -10.98
CA LYS A 313 31.79 31.44 -12.10
C LYS A 313 31.21 32.81 -11.70
N ARG A 314 30.73 32.97 -10.46
CA ARG A 314 30.25 34.26 -9.95
C ARG A 314 31.40 35.26 -9.81
N LEU A 315 32.51 34.85 -9.20
CA LEU A 315 33.70 35.67 -9.07
C LEU A 315 34.29 36.05 -10.43
N GLU A 316 34.36 35.13 -11.38
CA GLU A 316 34.79 35.40 -12.74
C GLU A 316 33.85 36.41 -13.43
N THR A 317 32.54 36.24 -13.30
CA THR A 317 31.55 37.18 -13.84
C THR A 317 31.66 38.55 -13.20
N GLU A 318 31.95 38.62 -11.90
CA GLU A 318 32.15 39.88 -11.17
C GLU A 318 33.45 40.59 -11.59
N ARG A 319 34.53 39.83 -11.78
CA ARG A 319 35.80 40.30 -12.32
C ARG A 319 35.64 40.85 -13.77
N LEU A 320 34.97 40.10 -14.66
CA LEU A 320 34.68 40.57 -16.02
C LEU A 320 33.80 41.83 -16.02
N ARG A 321 32.89 41.97 -15.07
CA ARG A 321 32.12 43.21 -14.91
C ARG A 321 32.97 44.39 -14.42
N ALA A 322 33.90 44.15 -13.50
CA ALA A 322 34.81 45.18 -13.01
C ALA A 322 35.81 45.62 -14.08
N GLU A 323 36.21 44.70 -14.98
CA GLU A 323 37.12 45.01 -16.13
C GLU A 323 36.38 45.62 -17.34
N GLY A 324 35.08 45.89 -17.24
CA GLY A 324 34.26 46.50 -18.31
C GLY A 324 34.10 45.64 -19.60
N LYS A 325 34.52 44.37 -19.52
CA LYS A 325 34.51 43.44 -20.67
C LYS A 325 33.20 42.66 -20.87
N THR A 326 32.26 42.83 -19.97
CA THR A 326 30.89 42.26 -20.17
C THR A 326 30.08 43.27 -20.97
N GLU A 327 29.82 43.00 -22.24
CA GLU A 327 28.71 43.64 -22.94
C GLU A 327 27.44 43.26 -22.20
N VAL A 328 26.97 44.20 -21.37
CA VAL A 328 25.66 44.11 -20.77
C VAL A 328 24.65 44.27 -21.92
N ASN A 329 24.22 43.16 -22.47
CA ASN A 329 23.12 43.15 -23.42
C ASN A 329 21.89 43.60 -22.63
N ALA A 330 21.68 44.95 -22.61
CA ALA A 330 20.65 45.65 -21.81
C ALA A 330 19.21 45.19 -22.12
N ASN A 331 19.06 44.38 -23.19
CA ASN A 331 17.75 43.89 -23.67
C ASN A 331 17.42 42.46 -23.26
N THR A 332 18.29 41.73 -22.55
CA THR A 332 17.98 40.38 -22.12
C THR A 332 17.34 40.41 -20.73
N SER A 333 16.06 40.74 -20.69
CA SER A 333 15.26 40.64 -19.47
C SER A 333 15.41 39.24 -18.88
N LYS A 334 15.59 39.12 -17.55
CA LYS A 334 15.57 37.84 -16.79
C LYS A 334 14.38 36.95 -17.17
N LYS A 335 13.29 37.54 -17.67
CA LYS A 335 12.10 36.87 -18.16
C LYS A 335 12.35 36.12 -19.48
N ASN A 336 13.15 36.69 -20.40
CA ASN A 336 13.45 36.08 -21.70
C ASN A 336 14.49 34.93 -21.53
N LEU A 337 15.45 35.06 -20.62
CA LEU A 337 16.39 33.97 -20.29
C LEU A 337 15.64 32.77 -19.66
N ARG A 338 14.76 33.00 -18.72
CA ARG A 338 13.91 31.95 -18.13
C ARG A 338 12.94 31.33 -19.14
N ALA A 339 12.40 32.10 -20.07
CA ALA A 339 11.54 31.60 -21.14
C ALA A 339 12.34 30.73 -22.11
N SER A 340 13.57 31.12 -22.50
CA SER A 340 14.45 30.34 -23.35
C SER A 340 14.94 29.05 -22.68
N GLU A 341 15.29 29.07 -21.39
CA GLU A 341 15.64 27.86 -20.64
C GLU A 341 14.43 26.92 -20.48
N LYS A 342 13.24 27.45 -20.24
CA LYS A 342 12.02 26.67 -20.17
C LYS A 342 11.72 26.01 -21.51
N GLN A 343 11.85 26.73 -22.61
CA GLN A 343 11.64 26.22 -23.95
C GLN A 343 12.66 25.13 -24.32
N LYS A 344 13.96 25.32 -24.01
CA LYS A 344 14.99 24.28 -24.19
C LYS A 344 14.73 23.03 -23.36
N ASN A 345 14.24 23.17 -22.11
CA ASN A 345 13.90 22.04 -21.27
C ASN A 345 12.65 21.29 -21.75
N GLU A 346 11.65 22.03 -22.27
CA GLU A 346 10.47 21.42 -22.87
C GLU A 346 10.81 20.68 -24.18
N GLU A 347 11.65 21.27 -25.04
CA GLU A 347 12.17 20.61 -26.25
C GLU A 347 12.99 19.34 -25.92
N ARG A 348 13.81 19.40 -24.87
CA ARG A 348 14.61 18.24 -24.43
C ARG A 348 13.72 17.13 -23.86
N LYS A 349 12.67 17.47 -23.11
CA LYS A 349 11.68 16.50 -22.65
C LYS A 349 10.89 15.90 -23.82
N ALA A 350 10.45 16.73 -24.75
CA ALA A 350 9.74 16.26 -25.95
C ALA A 350 10.62 15.36 -26.82
N ALA A 351 11.92 15.65 -26.94
CA ALA A 351 12.88 14.80 -27.66
C ALA A 351 13.07 13.45 -26.96
N LEU A 352 13.20 13.43 -25.63
CA LEU A 352 13.28 12.19 -24.84
C LEU A 352 12.03 11.32 -24.99
N GLU A 353 10.84 11.93 -24.85
CA GLU A 353 9.58 11.21 -25.04
C GLU A 353 9.41 10.65 -26.45
N ARG A 354 9.88 11.40 -27.49
CA ARG A 354 9.88 10.92 -28.88
C ARG A 354 10.82 9.73 -29.03
N ALA A 355 12.02 9.79 -28.45
CA ALA A 355 12.98 8.70 -28.48
C ALA A 355 12.46 7.44 -27.76
N GLU A 356 11.83 7.60 -26.59
CA GLU A 356 11.20 6.49 -25.87
C GLU A 356 10.02 5.88 -26.64
N ARG A 357 9.20 6.70 -27.28
CA ARG A 357 8.10 6.21 -28.14
C ARG A 357 8.62 5.49 -29.37
N ALA A 358 9.69 5.99 -30.00
CA ALA A 358 10.34 5.33 -31.12
C ALA A 358 10.92 3.96 -30.71
N ALA A 359 11.68 3.90 -29.62
CA ALA A 359 12.23 2.66 -29.09
C ALA A 359 11.15 1.64 -28.68
N ARG A 360 10.01 2.13 -28.15
CA ARG A 360 8.85 1.27 -27.82
C ARG A 360 8.17 0.72 -29.08
N ARG A 361 8.02 1.54 -30.13
CA ARG A 361 7.48 1.11 -31.43
C ARG A 361 8.36 0.07 -32.10
N GLU A 362 9.66 0.28 -32.08
CA GLU A 362 10.66 -0.67 -32.63
C GLU A 362 10.58 -2.02 -31.90
N ARG A 363 10.48 -2.03 -30.56
CA ARG A 363 10.29 -3.26 -29.77
C ARG A 363 8.97 -3.98 -30.05
N LEU A 364 7.93 -3.25 -30.45
CA LEU A 364 6.60 -3.80 -30.74
C LEU A 364 6.41 -4.13 -32.23
N GLY A 365 7.42 -3.89 -33.08
CA GLY A 365 7.37 -4.16 -34.53
C GLY A 365 6.31 -3.33 -35.28
N ILE A 366 5.88 -2.18 -34.72
CA ILE A 366 4.86 -1.33 -35.32
C ILE A 366 5.54 -0.42 -36.37
N GLN A 367 5.23 -0.63 -37.64
CA GLN A 367 5.71 0.22 -38.73
C GLN A 367 5.11 1.64 -38.59
N GLU A 368 5.91 2.64 -38.94
CA GLU A 368 5.48 4.03 -38.95
C GLU A 368 4.45 4.23 -40.07
N ALA A 369 3.24 4.63 -39.71
CA ALA A 369 2.21 4.95 -40.71
C ALA A 369 2.64 6.24 -41.43
N GLU A 370 2.65 6.21 -42.77
CA GLU A 370 2.92 7.40 -43.58
C GLU A 370 1.95 8.53 -43.18
N ILE A 371 2.52 9.65 -42.75
CA ILE A 371 1.74 10.82 -42.33
C ILE A 371 1.30 11.55 -43.60
N PRO A 372 0.00 11.65 -43.91
CA PRO A 372 -0.44 12.39 -45.09
C PRO A 372 -0.01 13.85 -45.01
N ALA A 373 0.36 14.42 -46.14
CA ALA A 373 0.87 15.80 -46.24
C ALA A 373 -0.13 16.88 -45.70
N SER A 374 -1.39 16.53 -45.54
CA SER A 374 -2.43 17.36 -44.97
C SER A 374 -2.52 17.34 -43.44
N GLN A 375 -1.69 16.56 -42.76
CA GLN A 375 -1.75 16.41 -41.30
C GLN A 375 -0.92 17.51 -40.60
N VAL A 376 -1.57 18.30 -39.75
CA VAL A 376 -0.93 19.31 -38.89
C VAL A 376 -1.01 18.85 -37.44
N GLY A 377 0.14 18.45 -36.88
CA GLY A 377 0.24 17.88 -35.52
C GLY A 377 -0.50 16.54 -35.40
N ASN A 378 -1.41 16.40 -34.45
CA ASN A 378 -2.21 15.18 -34.24
C ASN A 378 -3.58 15.22 -34.95
N ARG A 379 -3.86 16.24 -35.76
CA ARG A 379 -5.13 16.42 -36.47
C ARG A 379 -4.94 16.21 -37.97
N ARG A 380 -5.81 15.42 -38.56
CA ARG A 380 -5.78 15.11 -39.99
C ARG A 380 -6.06 16.35 -40.87
N TYR A 381 -6.73 17.35 -40.33
CA TYR A 381 -7.03 18.61 -40.99
C TYR A 381 -6.92 19.79 -40.03
N ALA A 382 -6.42 20.93 -40.50
CA ALA A 382 -6.46 22.19 -39.74
C ALA A 382 -7.88 22.68 -39.64
N ARG A 383 -8.49 22.67 -38.44
CA ARG A 383 -9.86 23.16 -38.19
C ARG A 383 -10.94 22.53 -39.08
N GLY A 384 -10.80 21.23 -39.41
CA GLY A 384 -11.78 20.50 -40.21
C GLY A 384 -11.71 20.75 -41.74
N ARG A 385 -10.67 21.40 -42.22
CA ARG A 385 -10.42 21.60 -43.67
C ARG A 385 -9.08 20.98 -44.07
N ALA A 386 -9.04 20.37 -45.25
CA ALA A 386 -7.83 19.86 -45.83
C ALA A 386 -6.82 20.99 -46.11
N TYR A 387 -5.54 20.74 -45.86
CA TYR A 387 -4.49 21.70 -46.21
C TYR A 387 -4.30 21.71 -47.73
N VAL A 388 -4.50 22.89 -48.35
CA VAL A 388 -4.29 23.13 -49.77
C VAL A 388 -3.10 24.09 -49.90
N PRO A 389 -1.98 23.64 -50.49
CA PRO A 389 -0.84 24.53 -50.78
C PRO A 389 -1.32 25.64 -51.73
N ASP A 390 -0.76 26.82 -51.56
CA ASP A 390 -0.99 27.97 -52.44
C ASP A 390 -2.44 28.53 -52.51
N ARG A 391 -3.27 28.23 -51.53
CA ARG A 391 -4.68 28.69 -51.44
C ARG A 391 -4.85 30.20 -51.59
N TYR A 392 -3.86 30.99 -51.17
CA TYR A 392 -3.92 32.45 -51.19
C TYR A 392 -3.22 33.05 -52.43
N SER A 393 -2.41 32.26 -53.11
CA SER A 393 -1.68 32.66 -54.32
C SER A 393 -2.47 32.38 -55.62
N ASN A 394 -3.31 31.37 -55.62
CA ASN A 394 -4.16 31.05 -56.77
C ASN A 394 -5.54 30.53 -56.31
N PRO A 395 -6.53 31.42 -56.08
CA PRO A 395 -7.82 31.04 -55.47
C PRO A 395 -8.66 30.10 -56.38
N GLU A 396 -8.59 30.21 -57.72
CA GLU A 396 -9.37 29.35 -58.62
C GLU A 396 -8.86 27.87 -58.59
N ALA A 397 -7.56 27.65 -58.56
CA ALA A 397 -6.99 26.34 -58.45
C ALA A 397 -7.23 25.70 -57.06
N ALA A 398 -7.35 26.55 -56.03
CA ALA A 398 -7.66 26.10 -54.66
C ALA A 398 -9.12 25.64 -54.49
N GLU A 399 -10.05 26.23 -55.22
CA GLU A 399 -11.47 25.79 -55.22
C GLU A 399 -11.67 24.48 -55.96
N GLU A 400 -10.98 24.28 -57.08
CA GLU A 400 -11.04 23.02 -57.82
C GLU A 400 -10.44 21.85 -57.05
N GLN A 401 -9.31 22.05 -56.36
CA GLN A 401 -8.71 21.03 -55.45
C GLN A 401 -9.54 20.75 -54.20
N THR A 402 -10.24 21.74 -53.67
CA THR A 402 -11.16 21.51 -52.52
C THR A 402 -12.38 20.74 -52.94
N LEU A 403 -12.93 20.94 -54.13
CA LEU A 403 -14.07 20.20 -54.68
C LEU A 403 -13.65 18.73 -55.00
N ALA A 404 -12.46 18.52 -55.53
CA ALA A 404 -11.92 17.17 -55.76
C ALA A 404 -11.69 16.40 -54.44
N ALA A 405 -11.14 17.06 -53.40
CA ALA A 405 -10.92 16.44 -52.08
C ALA A 405 -12.22 16.17 -51.33
N VAL A 406 -13.28 16.95 -51.55
CA VAL A 406 -14.61 16.70 -50.96
C VAL A 406 -15.27 15.52 -51.69
N ALA A 407 -15.15 15.42 -53.00
CA ALA A 407 -15.67 14.29 -53.78
C ALA A 407 -14.97 12.96 -53.44
N GLU A 408 -13.65 12.96 -53.17
CA GLU A 408 -12.96 11.75 -52.67
C GLU A 408 -13.35 11.37 -51.23
N SER A 409 -13.76 12.34 -50.39
CA SER A 409 -14.18 12.04 -49.00
C SER A 409 -15.62 11.49 -48.92
N GLU A 410 -16.49 11.79 -49.94
CA GLU A 410 -17.83 11.19 -50.01
C GLU A 410 -17.85 9.73 -50.51
N PHE A 411 -16.77 9.28 -51.16
CA PHE A 411 -16.65 7.91 -51.68
C PHE A 411 -15.81 6.95 -50.80
N ALA A 412 -15.31 7.38 -49.64
CA ALA A 412 -14.68 6.50 -48.68
C ALA A 412 -15.78 5.68 -47.98
N PRO A 413 -15.72 4.32 -47.99
CA PRO A 413 -16.70 3.51 -47.32
C PRO A 413 -16.71 3.84 -45.83
N ALA A 414 -17.88 4.13 -45.29
CA ALA A 414 -18.09 4.26 -43.85
C ALA A 414 -17.59 2.98 -43.18
N ILE A 415 -16.56 3.10 -42.39
CA ILE A 415 -16.18 2.03 -41.48
C ILE A 415 -17.29 1.96 -40.45
N ASP A 416 -18.02 0.88 -40.53
CA ASP A 416 -19.10 0.49 -39.61
C ASP A 416 -18.47 0.37 -38.20
N GLU A 417 -18.64 1.38 -37.37
CA GLU A 417 -18.39 1.33 -35.94
C GLU A 417 -19.53 0.55 -35.26
N THR A 418 -19.57 -0.75 -35.48
CA THR A 418 -20.28 -1.64 -34.57
C THR A 418 -19.41 -1.83 -33.33
N ILE A 419 -19.61 -0.98 -32.36
CA ILE A 419 -19.18 -1.20 -30.98
C ILE A 419 -20.01 -2.38 -30.45
N PRO A 420 -19.43 -3.47 -30.01
CA PRO A 420 -20.19 -4.52 -29.35
C PRO A 420 -20.73 -3.98 -28.02
N ASP A 421 -22.06 -4.01 -27.86
CA ASP A 421 -22.78 -3.75 -26.62
C ASP A 421 -22.58 -4.88 -25.59
N ASP A 422 -21.34 -5.08 -25.13
CA ASP A 422 -21.05 -5.97 -23.99
C ASP A 422 -19.89 -5.41 -23.17
N ILE A 423 -20.16 -4.34 -22.44
CA ILE A 423 -19.35 -3.93 -21.29
C ILE A 423 -20.16 -4.33 -20.04
N PRO A 424 -19.68 -5.29 -19.24
CA PRO A 424 -20.39 -5.64 -18.01
C PRO A 424 -20.38 -4.45 -17.04
N ALA A 425 -21.54 -4.21 -16.43
CA ALA A 425 -21.89 -3.11 -15.52
C ALA A 425 -21.05 -2.95 -14.23
N ALA A 426 -19.82 -3.48 -14.20
CA ALA A 426 -18.94 -3.45 -13.03
C ALA A 426 -17.94 -2.27 -13.01
N VAL A 427 -17.94 -1.41 -14.03
CA VAL A 427 -16.96 -0.31 -14.13
C VAL A 427 -17.55 1.05 -13.76
N GLU A 428 -18.88 1.18 -13.71
CA GLU A 428 -19.52 2.46 -13.34
C GLU A 428 -19.53 2.74 -11.82
N GLU A 429 -19.39 1.71 -10.99
CA GLU A 429 -19.42 1.89 -9.52
C GLU A 429 -18.11 2.43 -8.93
N THR A 430 -16.98 2.32 -9.64
CA THR A 430 -15.68 2.83 -9.17
C THR A 430 -15.42 4.29 -9.49
N ALA A 431 -16.13 4.88 -10.46
CA ALA A 431 -16.00 6.30 -10.82
C ALA A 431 -16.84 7.22 -9.92
N ALA A 432 -17.88 6.71 -9.28
CA ALA A 432 -18.72 7.46 -8.36
C ALA A 432 -18.11 7.60 -6.96
N GLU A 433 -17.28 6.65 -6.52
CA GLU A 433 -16.58 6.74 -5.22
C GLU A 433 -15.37 7.68 -5.24
N GLU A 434 -14.71 7.86 -6.38
CA GLU A 434 -13.59 8.80 -6.48
C GLU A 434 -14.02 10.27 -6.46
N THR A 435 -15.25 10.58 -6.89
CA THR A 435 -15.81 11.94 -6.85
C THR A 435 -16.36 12.31 -5.48
N ALA A 436 -16.77 11.36 -4.66
CA ALA A 436 -17.27 11.62 -3.31
C ALA A 436 -16.16 11.96 -2.30
N CYS A 437 -14.91 11.53 -2.56
CA CYS A 437 -13.77 11.80 -1.68
C CYS A 437 -13.14 13.19 -1.87
N LEU A 438 -13.49 13.93 -2.93
CA LEU A 438 -12.96 15.26 -3.23
C LEU A 438 -13.85 16.42 -2.77
N LEU A 439 -15.08 16.14 -2.28
CA LEU A 439 -16.05 17.17 -1.88
C LEU A 439 -16.10 17.43 -0.36
N TYR A 440 -15.25 16.77 0.46
CA TYR A 440 -15.29 16.93 1.92
C TYR A 440 -14.11 17.71 2.54
N THR A 441 -13.40 18.54 1.75
CA THR A 441 -12.30 19.38 2.26
C THR A 441 -12.41 20.86 1.89
N SER A 442 -13.64 21.37 1.76
CA SER A 442 -13.87 22.81 1.58
C SER A 442 -14.94 23.25 2.58
N ASP A 443 -14.59 23.37 3.86
CA ASP A 443 -15.15 24.28 4.87
C ASP A 443 -14.76 23.77 6.28
N ALA A 444 -13.60 24.26 6.76
CA ALA A 444 -13.32 24.63 8.17
C ALA A 444 -11.87 25.13 8.29
#